data_f8c4a815860e6b47a1d0a8ebc65e6296
#
_entry.id   f8c4a815860e6b47a1d0a8ebc65e6296
#
_cell.length_a   1.000
_cell.length_b   1.000
_cell.length_c   1.000
_cell.angle_alpha   90.00
_cell.angle_beta   90.00
_cell.angle_gamma   90.00
#
_symmetry.space_group_name_H-M   'P 1'
#
loop_
_entity.id
_entity.type
_entity.pdbx_description
1 polymer ?
#
loop_
_entity_poly.entity_id
_entity_poly.type
_entity_poly.pdbx_seq_one_letter_code
_entity_poly.pdbx_strand_id
1 'polypeptide(L)'
;MGGIVQIALHDFIMKIESIDAFQIFDSRGNPTVEVAVTLENGLTGSGLVPSGASTGQYEALELRDGSSRFRGKSVFHAVANIHNDIAPLLKGQDVYDQERIDRRMIDLDGTENKRRLGANAILGVSMAAARAAAVSKGKALFDYLGNGKGCLLPLPEIQIIGGGAHADWRIDVQDFMLVAIGAENYADTLEMTFNVYHAAGDILKERRHFAGIADEGGYWPEFQTNEDGFEILMEAILRAGYQPGKEVAISLDIAASDLYDPVDRTYRFGLEDKTFTSDEFADVMISWCEKYPIVAMEDPMADTDWDGWKRVYSALGRRVQFIGDDLFTTNIRRIKTGIEKGVANAVLIKLNQIGTVTETLEAIRLTREAGWLPVVSARSGETEDAFISHLAVASNAGQLKVGAFARSERMAKWNEVLRIGRALGEKARFEGGRIFDRILVDK
;
A
#
# COMPACT_ATOMS: atom_id res chain seq x y z
N MET A 1 -41.53 -39.03 -19.10
CA MET A 1 -41.41 -38.47 -17.73
C MET A 1 -39.93 -38.59 -17.32
N GLY A 2 -39.17 -37.59 -17.57
CA GLY A 2 -37.77 -37.51 -17.19
C GLY A 2 -37.65 -36.49 -16.07
N GLY A 3 -37.52 -36.97 -14.84
CA GLY A 3 -37.30 -36.13 -13.68
C GLY A 3 -35.90 -35.54 -13.72
N ILE A 4 -35.79 -34.19 -13.89
CA ILE A 4 -34.57 -33.46 -13.64
C ILE A 4 -34.35 -33.46 -12.13
N VAL A 5 -33.37 -34.26 -11.69
CA VAL A 5 -32.87 -34.18 -10.31
C VAL A 5 -32.18 -32.84 -10.18
N GLN A 6 -32.85 -31.91 -9.54
CA GLN A 6 -32.28 -30.64 -9.11
C GLN A 6 -31.33 -30.97 -7.95
N ILE A 7 -30.06 -31.22 -8.26
CA ILE A 7 -29.01 -31.33 -7.24
C ILE A 7 -28.91 -29.94 -6.62
N ALA A 8 -29.44 -29.82 -5.41
CA ALA A 8 -29.17 -28.64 -4.58
C ALA A 8 -27.64 -28.54 -4.46
N LEU A 9 -27.10 -27.42 -4.93
CA LEU A 9 -25.73 -27.01 -4.63
C LEU A 9 -25.66 -26.82 -3.10
N HIS A 10 -25.42 -27.91 -2.38
CA HIS A 10 -24.91 -27.81 -1.03
C HIS A 10 -23.57 -27.09 -1.14
N ASP A 11 -23.43 -25.99 -0.43
CA ASP A 11 -22.15 -25.32 -0.25
C ASP A 11 -21.17 -26.37 0.29
N PHE A 12 -20.35 -26.92 -0.61
CA PHE A 12 -19.33 -27.91 -0.22
C PHE A 12 -18.32 -27.19 0.66
N ILE A 13 -18.31 -27.54 1.93
CA ILE A 13 -17.27 -27.12 2.88
C ILE A 13 -15.95 -27.67 2.39
N MET A 14 -14.94 -26.83 2.25
CA MET A 14 -13.58 -27.24 1.91
C MET A 14 -12.68 -27.00 3.12
N LYS A 15 -12.22 -28.09 3.74
CA LYS A 15 -11.52 -28.01 5.01
C LYS A 15 -10.03 -27.76 4.86
N ILE A 16 -9.52 -26.94 5.77
CA ILE A 16 -8.08 -26.78 5.99
C ILE A 16 -7.54 -28.09 6.60
N GLU A 17 -6.60 -28.74 5.93
CA GLU A 17 -5.93 -29.94 6.41
C GLU A 17 -4.73 -29.60 7.27
N SER A 18 -3.87 -28.70 6.77
CA SER A 18 -2.65 -28.28 7.47
C SER A 18 -2.27 -26.84 7.13
N ILE A 19 -1.53 -26.24 8.04
CA ILE A 19 -0.89 -24.93 7.86
C ILE A 19 0.57 -25.13 8.21
N ASP A 20 1.45 -24.75 7.28
CA ASP A 20 2.90 -24.75 7.47
C ASP A 20 3.44 -23.34 7.28
N ALA A 21 4.54 -23.01 7.95
CA ALA A 21 5.15 -21.70 7.88
C ALA A 21 6.66 -21.78 8.08
N PHE A 22 7.38 -20.88 7.42
CA PHE A 22 8.82 -20.75 7.59
C PHE A 22 9.28 -19.33 7.36
N GLN A 23 10.52 -19.05 7.81
CA GLN A 23 11.16 -17.77 7.60
C GLN A 23 11.73 -17.69 6.18
N ILE A 24 11.40 -16.61 5.49
CA ILE A 24 12.01 -16.20 4.22
C ILE A 24 12.63 -14.81 4.38
N PHE A 25 13.00 -14.14 3.27
CA PHE A 25 13.60 -12.79 3.29
C PHE A 25 12.83 -11.83 2.40
N ASP A 26 12.69 -10.60 2.85
CA ASP A 26 12.13 -9.49 2.09
C ASP A 26 13.15 -8.87 1.13
N SER A 27 12.74 -7.88 0.34
CA SER A 27 13.56 -7.15 -0.65
C SER A 27 14.75 -6.39 -0.05
N ARG A 28 14.75 -6.19 1.28
CA ARG A 28 15.84 -5.56 2.04
C ARG A 28 16.76 -6.61 2.70
N GLY A 29 16.50 -7.91 2.48
CA GLY A 29 17.21 -9.00 3.11
C GLY A 29 16.87 -9.19 4.59
N ASN A 30 15.78 -8.60 5.10
CA ASN A 30 15.29 -8.86 6.44
C ASN A 30 14.41 -10.11 6.45
N PRO A 31 14.47 -10.91 7.55
CA PRO A 31 13.56 -12.04 7.72
C PRO A 31 12.09 -11.63 7.68
N THR A 32 11.27 -12.43 7.04
CA THR A 32 9.79 -12.36 7.08
C THR A 32 9.19 -13.75 7.04
N VAL A 33 7.85 -13.86 6.99
CA VAL A 33 7.12 -15.12 7.10
C VAL A 33 6.49 -15.48 5.76
N GLU A 34 6.67 -16.73 5.34
CA GLU A 34 5.83 -17.39 4.34
C GLU A 34 4.96 -18.45 5.02
N VAL A 35 3.68 -18.49 4.63
CA VAL A 35 2.69 -19.44 5.12
C VAL A 35 2.08 -20.20 3.95
N ALA A 36 1.89 -21.51 4.11
CA ALA A 36 1.16 -22.38 3.19
C ALA A 36 -0.05 -22.99 3.89
N VAL A 37 -1.24 -22.82 3.33
CA VAL A 37 -2.48 -23.47 3.76
C VAL A 37 -2.83 -24.56 2.77
N THR A 38 -2.80 -25.81 3.22
CA THR A 38 -3.16 -27.00 2.41
C THR A 38 -4.57 -27.48 2.78
N LEU A 39 -5.37 -27.75 1.76
CA LEU A 39 -6.75 -28.20 1.88
C LEU A 39 -6.85 -29.73 1.81
N GLU A 40 -7.97 -30.32 2.27
CA GLU A 40 -8.22 -31.75 2.26
C GLU A 40 -8.16 -32.43 0.87
N ASN A 41 -8.30 -31.62 -0.20
CA ASN A 41 -8.14 -32.06 -1.59
C ASN A 41 -6.70 -31.93 -2.11
N GLY A 42 -5.74 -31.58 -1.26
CA GLY A 42 -4.32 -31.40 -1.60
C GLY A 42 -3.96 -30.08 -2.28
N LEU A 43 -4.93 -29.21 -2.57
CA LEU A 43 -4.63 -27.87 -3.10
C LEU A 43 -4.05 -26.96 -2.01
N THR A 44 -3.13 -26.10 -2.40
CA THR A 44 -2.41 -25.24 -1.47
C THR A 44 -2.48 -23.78 -1.93
N GLY A 45 -2.64 -22.86 -0.98
CA GLY A 45 -2.43 -21.42 -1.16
C GLY A 45 -1.30 -20.95 -0.26
N SER A 46 -0.48 -20.01 -0.73
CA SER A 46 0.59 -19.41 0.08
C SER A 46 0.39 -17.89 0.26
N GLY A 47 0.95 -17.34 1.33
CA GLY A 47 0.99 -15.92 1.62
C GLY A 47 2.36 -15.52 2.13
N LEU A 48 2.99 -14.53 1.49
CA LEU A 48 4.28 -13.99 1.86
C LEU A 48 4.08 -12.59 2.42
N VAL A 49 4.51 -12.36 3.66
CA VAL A 49 4.17 -11.16 4.42
C VAL A 49 5.16 -10.02 4.15
N PRO A 50 4.70 -8.82 3.76
CA PRO A 50 5.56 -7.64 3.63
C PRO A 50 5.91 -7.03 5.00
N SER A 51 6.97 -6.18 5.03
CA SER A 51 7.46 -5.53 6.24
C SER A 51 7.78 -4.04 6.01
N GLY A 52 7.31 -3.15 6.88
CA GLY A 52 7.60 -1.72 6.82
C GLY A 52 9.02 -1.35 7.28
N ALA A 53 9.56 -0.22 6.80
CA ALA A 53 10.75 0.43 7.35
C ALA A 53 10.34 1.39 8.49
N SER A 54 9.45 2.33 8.18
CA SER A 54 8.70 3.13 9.15
C SER A 54 7.43 2.38 9.55
N THR A 55 7.00 2.51 10.79
CA THR A 55 5.77 1.90 11.30
C THR A 55 5.01 2.93 12.12
N GLY A 56 3.78 3.23 11.71
CA GLY A 56 2.89 4.08 12.48
C GLY A 56 2.59 3.47 13.86
N GLN A 57 2.49 4.31 14.88
CA GLN A 57 2.30 3.82 16.28
C GLN A 57 1.00 3.03 16.49
N TYR A 58 0.05 3.11 15.56
CA TYR A 58 -1.26 2.43 15.63
C TYR A 58 -1.34 1.18 14.75
N GLU A 59 -0.24 0.79 14.11
CA GLU A 59 -0.18 -0.44 13.33
C GLU A 59 -0.29 -1.70 14.20
N ALA A 60 -0.80 -2.77 13.61
CA ALA A 60 -0.67 -4.10 14.20
C ALA A 60 0.80 -4.51 14.27
N LEU A 61 1.20 -5.14 15.36
CA LEU A 61 2.61 -5.39 15.68
C LEU A 61 3.17 -6.56 14.86
N GLU A 62 4.20 -6.28 14.08
CA GLU A 62 5.03 -7.31 13.47
C GLU A 62 5.92 -7.95 14.55
N LEU A 63 5.72 -9.26 14.80
CA LEU A 63 6.45 -9.95 15.85
C LEU A 63 7.87 -10.30 15.38
N ARG A 64 8.87 -9.74 16.06
CA ARG A 64 10.30 -10.00 15.89
C ARG A 64 10.85 -10.66 17.14
N ASP A 65 11.82 -11.57 16.98
CA ASP A 65 12.34 -12.37 18.12
C ASP A 65 13.18 -11.56 19.10
N GLY A 66 13.76 -10.42 18.70
CA GLY A 66 14.62 -9.58 19.55
C GLY A 66 15.93 -10.26 19.97
N SER A 67 16.25 -11.44 19.44
CA SER A 67 17.44 -12.20 19.74
C SER A 67 18.68 -11.66 19.01
N SER A 68 19.89 -12.20 19.28
CA SER A 68 21.08 -11.83 18.53
C SER A 68 21.07 -12.27 17.05
N ARG A 69 20.20 -13.25 16.69
CA ARG A 69 20.07 -13.74 15.31
C ARG A 69 19.45 -12.66 14.43
N PHE A 70 20.00 -12.50 13.21
CA PHE A 70 19.53 -11.52 12.23
C PHE A 70 19.36 -10.11 12.84
N ARG A 71 20.26 -9.71 13.75
CA ARG A 71 20.21 -8.43 14.46
C ARG A 71 18.87 -8.17 15.18
N GLY A 72 18.25 -9.22 15.73
CA GLY A 72 16.95 -9.14 16.41
C GLY A 72 15.74 -9.28 15.50
N LYS A 73 15.94 -9.34 14.18
CA LYS A 73 14.85 -9.28 13.18
C LYS A 73 14.29 -10.66 12.78
N SER A 74 14.78 -11.79 13.35
CA SER A 74 14.22 -13.11 13.06
C SER A 74 12.74 -13.20 13.44
N VAL A 75 12.01 -14.13 12.81
CA VAL A 75 10.55 -14.30 12.97
C VAL A 75 10.16 -15.72 13.42
N PHE A 76 11.08 -16.40 14.10
CA PHE A 76 10.83 -17.80 14.54
C PHE A 76 9.71 -17.89 15.58
N HIS A 77 9.51 -16.87 16.44
CA HIS A 77 8.37 -16.83 17.36
C HIS A 77 7.05 -16.75 16.59
N ALA A 78 6.97 -15.91 15.55
CA ALA A 78 5.77 -15.84 14.70
C ALA A 78 5.50 -17.18 14.00
N VAL A 79 6.53 -17.81 13.44
CA VAL A 79 6.44 -19.17 12.85
C VAL A 79 5.98 -20.20 13.88
N ALA A 80 6.55 -20.19 15.10
CA ALA A 80 6.14 -21.09 16.18
C ALA A 80 4.66 -20.86 16.58
N ASN A 81 4.20 -19.60 16.67
CA ASN A 81 2.80 -19.28 16.96
C ASN A 81 1.86 -19.79 15.86
N ILE A 82 2.29 -19.80 14.60
CA ILE A 82 1.50 -20.41 13.52
C ILE A 82 1.35 -21.92 13.75
N HIS A 83 2.44 -22.63 14.00
CA HIS A 83 2.41 -24.08 14.17
C HIS A 83 1.70 -24.53 15.45
N ASN A 84 1.94 -23.86 16.58
CA ASN A 84 1.51 -24.30 17.89
C ASN A 84 0.11 -23.80 18.27
N ASP A 85 -0.29 -22.62 17.80
CA ASP A 85 -1.52 -21.95 18.22
C ASP A 85 -2.53 -21.83 17.06
N ILE A 86 -2.11 -21.29 15.90
CA ILE A 86 -3.04 -20.99 14.80
C ILE A 86 -3.41 -22.24 14.00
N ALA A 87 -2.45 -23.08 13.64
CA ALA A 87 -2.72 -24.29 12.83
C ALA A 87 -3.68 -25.27 13.53
N PRO A 88 -3.51 -25.61 14.83
CA PRO A 88 -4.48 -26.43 15.54
C PRO A 88 -5.87 -25.79 15.63
N LEU A 89 -5.96 -24.45 15.78
CA LEU A 89 -7.23 -23.72 15.83
C LEU A 89 -8.02 -23.83 14.53
N LEU A 90 -7.32 -23.75 13.38
CA LEU A 90 -7.95 -23.65 12.07
C LEU A 90 -8.08 -24.98 11.34
N LYS A 91 -7.42 -26.04 11.80
CA LYS A 91 -7.57 -27.39 11.21
C LYS A 91 -9.04 -27.82 11.18
N GLY A 92 -9.49 -28.29 10.00
CA GLY A 92 -10.87 -28.69 9.79
C GLY A 92 -11.88 -27.57 9.60
N GLN A 93 -11.45 -26.29 9.65
CA GLN A 93 -12.33 -25.14 9.34
C GLN A 93 -12.55 -25.06 7.83
N ASP A 94 -13.71 -24.47 7.47
CA ASP A 94 -14.02 -24.17 6.07
C ASP A 94 -13.17 -23.00 5.56
N VAL A 95 -12.36 -23.23 4.52
CA VAL A 95 -11.50 -22.19 3.94
C VAL A 95 -12.29 -21.09 3.23
N TYR A 96 -13.57 -21.35 2.89
CA TYR A 96 -14.41 -20.35 2.23
C TYR A 96 -14.96 -19.28 3.18
N ASP A 97 -14.93 -19.53 4.50
CA ASP A 97 -15.36 -18.57 5.51
C ASP A 97 -14.16 -17.72 6.00
N GLN A 98 -13.67 -16.85 5.12
CA GLN A 98 -12.51 -15.98 5.40
C GLN A 98 -12.73 -15.15 6.67
N GLU A 99 -13.92 -14.60 6.85
CA GLU A 99 -14.22 -13.77 8.01
C GLU A 99 -14.09 -14.54 9.30
N ARG A 100 -14.62 -15.75 9.34
CA ARG A 100 -14.52 -16.63 10.51
C ARG A 100 -13.08 -17.03 10.81
N ILE A 101 -12.29 -17.36 9.77
CA ILE A 101 -10.86 -17.67 9.93
C ILE A 101 -10.15 -16.50 10.59
N ASP A 102 -10.32 -15.29 10.04
CA ASP A 102 -9.64 -14.09 10.52
C ASP A 102 -10.11 -13.73 11.94
N ARG A 103 -11.42 -13.75 12.23
CA ARG A 103 -11.97 -13.47 13.57
C ARG A 103 -11.46 -14.45 14.62
N ARG A 104 -11.36 -15.74 14.30
CA ARG A 104 -10.81 -16.73 15.24
C ARG A 104 -9.34 -16.46 15.59
N MET A 105 -8.53 -16.02 14.64
CA MET A 105 -7.14 -15.65 14.90
C MET A 105 -7.04 -14.38 15.75
N ILE A 106 -7.89 -13.37 15.47
CA ILE A 106 -7.98 -12.14 16.25
C ILE A 106 -8.38 -12.43 17.69
N ASP A 107 -9.43 -13.25 17.89
CA ASP A 107 -9.93 -13.65 19.20
C ASP A 107 -8.88 -14.49 19.97
N LEU A 108 -8.15 -15.34 19.26
CA LEU A 108 -7.05 -16.10 19.85
C LEU A 108 -5.90 -15.19 20.29
N ASP A 109 -5.54 -14.17 19.52
CA ASP A 109 -4.55 -13.18 19.91
C ASP A 109 -5.00 -12.40 21.13
N GLY A 110 -6.24 -11.90 21.15
CA GLY A 110 -6.86 -11.22 22.28
C GLY A 110 -6.25 -9.86 22.63
N THR A 111 -5.32 -9.33 21.82
CA THR A 111 -4.74 -7.99 22.01
C THR A 111 -5.16 -7.04 20.90
N GLU A 112 -5.20 -5.74 21.20
CA GLU A 112 -5.69 -4.73 20.26
C GLU A 112 -4.84 -4.66 18.96
N ASN A 113 -3.52 -4.82 19.11
CA ASN A 113 -2.56 -4.69 17.99
C ASN A 113 -1.91 -6.03 17.57
N LYS A 114 -2.54 -7.15 17.88
CA LYS A 114 -2.06 -8.50 17.49
C LYS A 114 -0.65 -8.85 18.00
N ARG A 115 -0.24 -8.27 19.12
CA ARG A 115 1.14 -8.43 19.64
C ARG A 115 1.45 -9.81 20.21
N ARG A 116 0.45 -10.62 20.57
CA ARG A 116 0.68 -11.94 21.18
C ARG A 116 1.11 -12.98 20.14
N LEU A 117 0.39 -13.08 19.04
CA LEU A 117 0.71 -14.01 17.95
C LEU A 117 1.64 -13.38 16.92
N GLY A 118 1.52 -12.07 16.73
CA GLY A 118 2.18 -11.30 15.69
C GLY A 118 1.28 -11.05 14.48
N ALA A 119 1.19 -9.79 14.05
CA ALA A 119 0.44 -9.43 12.85
C ALA A 119 0.95 -10.16 11.60
N ASN A 120 2.27 -10.40 11.52
CA ASN A 120 2.89 -11.16 10.45
C ASN A 120 2.45 -12.64 10.43
N ALA A 121 2.29 -13.27 11.60
CA ALA A 121 1.77 -14.63 11.68
C ALA A 121 0.30 -14.70 11.22
N ILE A 122 -0.53 -13.79 11.73
CA ILE A 122 -1.97 -13.75 11.42
C ILE A 122 -2.19 -13.42 9.94
N LEU A 123 -1.50 -12.41 9.41
CA LEU A 123 -1.65 -12.00 8.01
C LEU A 123 -1.20 -13.09 7.04
N GLY A 124 -0.07 -13.76 7.31
CA GLY A 124 0.41 -14.83 6.45
C GLY A 124 -0.63 -15.93 6.28
N VAL A 125 -1.27 -16.35 7.38
CA VAL A 125 -2.35 -17.35 7.34
C VAL A 125 -3.60 -16.80 6.63
N SER A 126 -3.99 -15.57 6.90
CA SER A 126 -5.16 -14.95 6.27
C SER A 126 -5.01 -14.87 4.74
N MET A 127 -3.86 -14.43 4.23
CA MET A 127 -3.56 -14.37 2.79
C MET A 127 -3.50 -15.77 2.16
N ALA A 128 -2.84 -16.72 2.83
CA ALA A 128 -2.72 -18.10 2.36
C ALA A 128 -4.08 -18.79 2.26
N ALA A 129 -4.96 -18.59 3.25
CA ALA A 129 -6.32 -19.11 3.26
C ALA A 129 -7.16 -18.55 2.11
N ALA A 130 -7.13 -17.22 1.89
CA ALA A 130 -7.82 -16.59 0.76
C ALA A 130 -7.36 -17.15 -0.58
N ARG A 131 -6.06 -17.38 -0.75
CA ARG A 131 -5.49 -17.94 -1.98
C ARG A 131 -5.85 -19.43 -2.15
N ALA A 132 -5.80 -20.22 -1.07
CA ALA A 132 -6.22 -21.63 -1.10
C ALA A 132 -7.69 -21.74 -1.50
N ALA A 133 -8.56 -20.89 -0.96
CA ALA A 133 -9.97 -20.83 -1.31
C ALA A 133 -10.18 -20.48 -2.79
N ALA A 134 -9.47 -19.49 -3.31
CA ALA A 134 -9.53 -19.10 -4.72
C ALA A 134 -9.11 -20.25 -5.65
N VAL A 135 -7.95 -20.87 -5.37
CA VAL A 135 -7.44 -22.02 -6.14
C VAL A 135 -8.42 -23.20 -6.11
N SER A 136 -8.99 -23.49 -4.94
CA SER A 136 -9.96 -24.59 -4.77
C SER A 136 -11.25 -24.36 -5.57
N LYS A 137 -11.65 -23.12 -5.80
CA LYS A 137 -12.78 -22.77 -6.68
C LYS A 137 -12.38 -22.59 -8.15
N GLY A 138 -11.12 -22.85 -8.51
CA GLY A 138 -10.61 -22.66 -9.87
C GLY A 138 -10.66 -21.19 -10.32
N LYS A 139 -10.58 -20.25 -9.38
CA LYS A 139 -10.68 -18.82 -9.63
C LYS A 139 -9.34 -18.11 -9.46
N ALA A 140 -9.12 -17.06 -10.24
CA ALA A 140 -8.08 -16.11 -9.95
C ALA A 140 -8.40 -15.38 -8.62
N LEU A 141 -7.37 -15.00 -7.86
CA LEU A 141 -7.56 -14.40 -6.53
C LEU A 141 -8.40 -13.12 -6.58
N PHE A 142 -8.20 -12.24 -7.59
CA PHE A 142 -9.00 -11.02 -7.72
C PHE A 142 -10.49 -11.31 -7.98
N ASP A 143 -10.80 -12.36 -8.76
CA ASP A 143 -12.18 -12.76 -9.05
C ASP A 143 -12.85 -13.38 -7.81
N TYR A 144 -12.08 -14.15 -7.03
CA TYR A 144 -12.56 -14.73 -5.77
C TYR A 144 -12.87 -13.65 -4.73
N LEU A 145 -11.88 -12.80 -4.41
CA LEU A 145 -12.02 -11.73 -3.41
C LEU A 145 -13.08 -10.70 -3.81
N GLY A 146 -13.17 -10.40 -5.09
CA GLY A 146 -14.14 -9.43 -5.63
C GLY A 146 -15.53 -10.01 -5.90
N ASN A 147 -15.78 -11.30 -5.59
CA ASN A 147 -17.03 -12.00 -5.90
C ASN A 147 -17.48 -11.81 -7.37
N GLY A 148 -16.52 -11.85 -8.30
CA GLY A 148 -16.78 -11.67 -9.73
C GLY A 148 -17.03 -10.22 -10.19
N LYS A 149 -16.89 -9.22 -9.28
CA LYS A 149 -17.19 -7.81 -9.56
C LYS A 149 -15.93 -6.95 -9.77
N GLY A 150 -14.75 -7.48 -9.48
CA GLY A 150 -13.47 -6.79 -9.66
C GLY A 150 -13.16 -6.63 -11.13
N CYS A 151 -13.08 -5.39 -11.64
CA CYS A 151 -12.81 -5.11 -13.04
C CYS A 151 -12.06 -3.78 -13.28
N LEU A 152 -11.90 -2.94 -12.26
CA LEU A 152 -11.22 -1.67 -12.37
C LEU A 152 -9.71 -1.87 -12.17
N LEU A 153 -8.94 -1.67 -13.22
CA LEU A 153 -7.48 -1.64 -13.15
C LEU A 153 -7.06 -0.34 -12.45
N PRO A 154 -6.17 -0.41 -11.46
CA PRO A 154 -5.81 0.76 -10.67
C PRO A 154 -4.90 1.72 -11.45
N LEU A 155 -5.05 3.03 -11.22
CA LEU A 155 -4.08 4.04 -11.63
C LEU A 155 -2.85 3.93 -10.73
N PRO A 156 -1.63 3.73 -11.28
CA PRO A 156 -0.42 3.64 -10.49
C PRO A 156 0.04 4.99 -9.94
N GLU A 157 0.51 5.00 -8.69
CA GLU A 157 1.37 6.02 -8.12
C GLU A 157 2.78 5.45 -8.02
N ILE A 158 3.73 6.02 -8.78
CA ILE A 158 5.04 5.38 -8.99
C ILE A 158 6.15 6.31 -8.53
N GLN A 159 6.96 5.83 -7.58
CA GLN A 159 8.10 6.53 -7.04
C GLN A 159 9.17 6.77 -8.13
N ILE A 160 9.64 7.99 -8.25
CA ILE A 160 10.77 8.38 -9.10
C ILE A 160 11.99 8.70 -8.24
N ILE A 161 11.79 9.45 -7.16
CA ILE A 161 12.84 9.81 -6.20
C ILE A 161 12.39 9.35 -4.82
N GLY A 162 13.26 8.64 -4.12
CA GLY A 162 13.08 8.21 -2.73
C GLY A 162 13.94 9.05 -1.79
N GLY A 163 13.35 9.44 -0.68
CA GLY A 163 13.96 10.19 0.42
C GLY A 163 13.60 9.59 1.78
N GLY A 164 13.58 10.42 2.80
CA GLY A 164 13.22 10.03 4.16
C GLY A 164 13.99 8.81 4.67
N ALA A 165 13.32 7.96 5.42
CA ALA A 165 13.87 6.70 5.94
C ALA A 165 14.27 5.70 4.84
N HIS A 166 13.75 5.82 3.62
CA HIS A 166 14.04 4.97 2.47
C HIS A 166 15.40 5.29 1.81
N ALA A 167 15.99 6.45 2.12
CA ALA A 167 17.20 6.97 1.51
C ALA A 167 18.15 7.65 2.52
N ASP A 168 18.21 7.13 3.74
CA ASP A 168 19.12 7.60 4.79
C ASP A 168 19.03 9.11 5.06
N TRP A 169 17.81 9.68 4.96
CA TRP A 169 17.50 11.10 5.23
C TRP A 169 18.26 12.11 4.39
N ARG A 170 18.65 11.75 3.16
CA ARG A 170 19.29 12.69 2.24
C ARG A 170 18.36 13.74 1.67
N ILE A 171 17.07 13.48 1.71
CA ILE A 171 15.98 14.38 1.40
C ILE A 171 14.93 14.13 2.49
N ASP A 172 14.27 15.17 2.99
CA ASP A 172 13.30 15.00 4.07
C ASP A 172 11.98 14.39 3.57
N VAL A 173 11.52 14.77 2.36
CA VAL A 173 10.33 14.19 1.73
C VAL A 173 10.58 12.73 1.37
N GLN A 174 9.69 11.84 1.81
CA GLN A 174 9.90 10.38 1.66
C GLN A 174 9.80 9.92 0.22
N ASP A 175 8.75 10.35 -0.51
CA ASP A 175 8.56 9.95 -1.90
C ASP A 175 8.16 11.11 -2.79
N PHE A 176 8.88 11.26 -3.90
CA PHE A 176 8.43 12.03 -5.05
C PHE A 176 7.96 11.04 -6.11
N MET A 177 6.66 11.03 -6.34
CA MET A 177 6.00 10.09 -7.24
C MET A 177 5.40 10.81 -8.45
N LEU A 178 5.13 10.05 -9.49
CA LEU A 178 4.33 10.51 -10.61
C LEU A 178 3.03 9.71 -10.74
N VAL A 179 2.03 10.36 -11.33
CA VAL A 179 0.76 9.78 -11.72
C VAL A 179 0.48 10.15 -13.17
N ALA A 180 0.37 9.16 -14.04
CA ALA A 180 0.09 9.36 -15.47
C ALA A 180 -1.42 9.60 -15.69
N ILE A 181 -1.88 10.80 -15.32
CA ILE A 181 -3.32 11.17 -15.32
C ILE A 181 -3.92 11.25 -16.71
N GLY A 182 -3.11 11.46 -17.76
CA GLY A 182 -3.53 11.50 -19.15
C GLY A 182 -3.53 10.15 -19.87
N ALA A 183 -3.14 9.06 -19.18
CA ALA A 183 -3.11 7.73 -19.77
C ALA A 183 -4.52 7.21 -20.11
N GLU A 184 -4.67 6.59 -21.28
CA GLU A 184 -5.95 6.05 -21.74
C GLU A 184 -6.22 4.63 -21.19
N ASN A 185 -5.17 3.89 -20.90
CA ASN A 185 -5.23 2.53 -20.35
C ASN A 185 -4.05 2.25 -19.41
N TYR A 186 -4.08 1.09 -18.73
CA TYR A 186 -3.05 0.73 -17.78
C TYR A 186 -1.65 0.58 -18.40
N ALA A 187 -1.54 0.05 -19.63
CA ALA A 187 -0.24 -0.10 -20.28
C ALA A 187 0.39 1.26 -20.61
N ASP A 188 -0.41 2.23 -21.04
CA ASP A 188 0.04 3.60 -21.29
C ASP A 188 0.63 4.22 -20.02
N THR A 189 0.05 3.96 -18.83
CA THR A 189 0.63 4.48 -17.58
C THR A 189 2.04 3.98 -17.35
N LEU A 190 2.30 2.72 -17.67
CA LEU A 190 3.62 2.11 -17.51
C LEU A 190 4.62 2.65 -18.53
N GLU A 191 4.19 2.89 -19.77
CA GLU A 191 5.03 3.50 -20.81
C GLU A 191 5.40 4.94 -20.43
N MET A 192 4.41 5.76 -20.03
CA MET A 192 4.65 7.13 -19.58
C MET A 192 5.60 7.15 -18.38
N THR A 193 5.38 6.26 -17.41
CA THR A 193 6.26 6.12 -16.25
C THR A 193 7.69 5.73 -16.65
N PHE A 194 7.84 4.73 -17.52
CA PHE A 194 9.13 4.29 -18.04
C PHE A 194 9.92 5.48 -18.62
N ASN A 195 9.26 6.26 -19.48
CA ASN A 195 9.90 7.40 -20.14
C ASN A 195 10.35 8.46 -19.12
N VAL A 196 9.51 8.82 -18.16
CA VAL A 196 9.83 9.84 -17.14
C VAL A 196 10.88 9.31 -16.16
N TYR A 197 10.79 8.04 -15.72
CA TYR A 197 11.77 7.43 -14.81
C TYR A 197 13.18 7.47 -15.42
N HIS A 198 13.32 7.04 -16.68
CA HIS A 198 14.61 7.07 -17.34
C HIS A 198 15.13 8.50 -17.61
N ALA A 199 14.24 9.43 -18.00
CA ALA A 199 14.61 10.84 -18.15
C ALA A 199 15.14 11.42 -16.83
N ALA A 200 14.49 11.14 -15.70
CA ALA A 200 14.96 11.57 -14.37
C ALA A 200 16.35 11.00 -14.05
N GLY A 201 16.57 9.71 -14.33
CA GLY A 201 17.88 9.07 -14.14
C GLY A 201 18.98 9.69 -14.98
N ASP A 202 18.69 10.06 -16.23
CA ASP A 202 19.64 10.74 -17.11
C ASP A 202 19.97 12.15 -16.63
N ILE A 203 18.96 12.93 -16.21
CA ILE A 203 19.17 14.26 -15.63
C ILE A 203 20.06 14.19 -14.38
N LEU A 204 19.77 13.25 -13.47
CA LEU A 204 20.55 13.08 -12.25
C LEU A 204 22.01 12.73 -12.54
N LYS A 205 22.28 11.89 -13.54
CA LYS A 205 23.64 11.56 -13.98
C LYS A 205 24.35 12.77 -14.60
N GLU A 206 23.67 13.49 -15.49
CA GLU A 206 24.20 14.71 -16.14
C GLU A 206 24.58 15.77 -15.11
N ARG A 207 23.74 15.97 -14.10
CA ARG A 207 23.97 16.92 -13.00
C ARG A 207 24.92 16.41 -11.91
N ARG A 208 25.33 15.13 -11.97
CA ARG A 208 26.16 14.43 -10.96
C ARG A 208 25.51 14.38 -9.56
N HIS A 209 24.17 14.35 -9.52
CA HIS A 209 23.39 14.22 -8.29
C HIS A 209 23.02 12.76 -7.96
N PHE A 210 23.32 11.80 -8.84
CA PHE A 210 22.99 10.39 -8.64
C PHE A 210 23.87 9.77 -7.55
N ALA A 211 23.29 9.40 -6.41
CA ALA A 211 23.99 8.73 -5.30
C ALA A 211 23.66 7.24 -5.19
N GLY A 212 22.46 6.81 -5.57
CA GLY A 212 22.04 5.41 -5.47
C GLY A 212 20.58 5.17 -5.82
N ILE A 213 20.08 4.02 -5.35
CA ILE A 213 18.67 3.61 -5.50
C ILE A 213 18.10 3.35 -4.11
N ALA A 214 16.98 3.98 -3.79
CA ALA A 214 16.25 3.82 -2.54
C ALA A 214 15.63 2.42 -2.40
N ASP A 215 15.14 2.09 -1.19
CA ASP A 215 14.58 0.77 -0.88
C ASP A 215 13.45 0.37 -1.84
N GLU A 216 12.64 1.30 -2.28
CA GLU A 216 11.53 1.06 -3.20
C GLU A 216 11.88 1.17 -4.68
N GLY A 217 13.14 1.47 -5.01
CA GLY A 217 13.65 1.48 -6.38
C GLY A 217 13.70 2.85 -7.04
N GLY A 218 13.23 3.91 -6.39
CA GLY A 218 13.40 5.30 -6.83
C GLY A 218 14.85 5.74 -6.74
N TYR A 219 15.20 6.79 -7.50
CA TYR A 219 16.53 7.36 -7.42
C TYR A 219 16.79 7.99 -6.06
N TRP A 220 18.01 7.87 -5.58
CA TRP A 220 18.49 8.47 -4.35
C TRP A 220 19.50 9.56 -4.71
N PRO A 221 19.07 10.82 -4.87
CA PRO A 221 19.95 11.92 -5.26
C PRO A 221 20.60 12.62 -4.07
N GLU A 222 21.63 13.42 -4.37
CA GLU A 222 22.19 14.43 -3.47
C GLU A 222 21.62 15.80 -3.84
N PHE A 223 20.74 16.34 -3.01
CA PHE A 223 20.11 17.64 -3.21
C PHE A 223 20.56 18.65 -2.16
N GLN A 224 20.27 19.94 -2.41
CA GLN A 224 20.50 21.03 -1.48
C GLN A 224 19.20 21.45 -0.77
N THR A 225 18.07 21.24 -1.42
CA THR A 225 16.73 21.56 -0.92
C THR A 225 15.75 20.45 -1.28
N ASN A 226 14.64 20.36 -0.54
CA ASN A 226 13.56 19.45 -0.91
C ASN A 226 12.91 19.83 -2.25
N GLU A 227 12.92 21.13 -2.59
CA GLU A 227 12.37 21.60 -3.88
C GLU A 227 13.15 21.13 -5.10
N ASP A 228 14.42 20.76 -4.97
CA ASP A 228 15.21 20.19 -6.07
C ASP A 228 14.53 18.91 -6.65
N GLY A 229 13.79 18.16 -5.82
CA GLY A 229 13.02 17.01 -6.24
C GLY A 229 11.93 17.35 -7.25
N PHE A 230 11.20 18.44 -7.01
CA PHE A 230 10.20 18.94 -7.96
C PHE A 230 10.82 19.40 -9.27
N GLU A 231 11.95 20.11 -9.21
CA GLU A 231 12.63 20.58 -10.41
C GLU A 231 13.07 19.43 -11.31
N ILE A 232 13.63 18.36 -10.71
CA ILE A 232 13.99 17.15 -11.45
C ILE A 232 12.76 16.49 -12.08
N LEU A 233 11.65 16.36 -11.32
CA LEU A 233 10.43 15.75 -11.85
C LEU A 233 9.83 16.57 -12.99
N MET A 234 9.75 17.89 -12.83
CA MET A 234 9.23 18.78 -13.87
C MET A 234 10.07 18.69 -15.15
N GLU A 235 11.40 18.74 -15.02
CA GLU A 235 12.29 18.57 -16.17
C GLU A 235 12.17 17.18 -16.80
N ALA A 236 12.09 16.13 -16.00
CA ALA A 236 11.96 14.76 -16.49
C ALA A 236 10.65 14.54 -17.27
N ILE A 237 9.52 15.09 -16.78
CA ILE A 237 8.24 15.02 -17.47
C ILE A 237 8.32 15.72 -18.82
N LEU A 238 8.88 16.93 -18.87
CA LEU A 238 9.05 17.70 -20.12
C LEU A 238 10.01 17.00 -21.08
N ARG A 239 11.15 16.49 -20.59
CA ARG A 239 12.16 15.75 -21.40
C ARG A 239 11.60 14.47 -21.98
N ALA A 240 10.70 13.80 -21.25
CA ALA A 240 9.97 12.63 -21.73
C ALA A 240 8.87 12.96 -22.77
N GLY A 241 8.61 14.25 -23.03
CA GLY A 241 7.66 14.72 -24.03
C GLY A 241 6.23 14.89 -23.51
N TYR A 242 6.01 14.88 -22.18
CA TYR A 242 4.69 15.02 -21.58
C TYR A 242 4.47 16.41 -20.97
N GLN A 243 3.21 16.80 -20.82
CA GLN A 243 2.78 18.07 -20.22
C GLN A 243 2.53 17.89 -18.73
N PRO A 244 3.32 18.54 -17.83
CA PRO A 244 3.08 18.51 -16.39
C PRO A 244 1.67 19.00 -16.02
N GLY A 245 0.99 18.29 -15.12
CA GLY A 245 -0.35 18.63 -14.64
C GLY A 245 -1.49 18.30 -15.62
N LYS A 246 -1.18 17.93 -16.85
CA LYS A 246 -2.17 17.54 -17.86
C LYS A 246 -2.10 16.07 -18.25
N GLU A 247 -0.89 15.57 -18.51
CA GLU A 247 -0.65 14.18 -18.87
C GLU A 247 0.00 13.43 -17.71
N VAL A 248 0.94 14.07 -17.03
CA VAL A 248 1.62 13.53 -15.85
C VAL A 248 1.55 14.56 -14.73
N ALA A 249 1.05 14.14 -13.58
CA ALA A 249 1.01 14.92 -12.35
C ALA A 249 1.97 14.35 -11.29
N ILE A 250 2.22 15.12 -10.24
CA ILE A 250 3.06 14.74 -9.11
C ILE A 250 2.17 14.22 -7.98
N SER A 251 2.59 13.15 -7.33
CA SER A 251 2.13 12.73 -6.03
C SER A 251 3.29 12.73 -5.05
N LEU A 252 3.05 13.06 -3.79
CA LEU A 252 4.06 13.10 -2.74
C LEU A 252 3.68 12.19 -1.59
N ASP A 253 4.69 11.64 -0.93
CA ASP A 253 4.59 11.15 0.44
C ASP A 253 5.56 11.96 1.29
N ILE A 254 5.01 12.75 2.20
CA ILE A 254 5.82 13.60 3.08
C ILE A 254 6.31 12.82 4.28
N ALA A 255 5.54 11.81 4.73
CA ALA A 255 5.78 11.06 5.97
C ALA A 255 6.06 12.01 7.17
N ALA A 256 5.22 13.04 7.31
CA ALA A 256 5.48 14.17 8.19
C ALA A 256 5.56 13.80 9.68
N SER A 257 5.09 12.63 10.08
CA SER A 257 5.27 12.09 11.44
C SER A 257 6.74 11.90 11.79
N ASP A 258 7.58 11.54 10.82
CA ASP A 258 9.01 11.35 11.00
C ASP A 258 9.78 12.69 11.12
N LEU A 259 9.17 13.78 10.67
CA LEU A 259 9.73 15.14 10.73
C LEU A 259 9.26 15.93 11.97
N TYR A 260 8.33 15.37 12.74
CA TYR A 260 7.63 16.06 13.81
C TYR A 260 8.22 15.79 15.18
N ASP A 261 8.52 16.85 15.93
CA ASP A 261 8.84 16.77 17.35
C ASP A 261 7.55 16.96 18.19
N PRO A 262 7.05 15.91 18.87
CA PRO A 262 5.82 16.01 19.65
C PRO A 262 5.97 16.82 20.95
N VAL A 263 7.20 17.08 21.43
CA VAL A 263 7.47 17.86 22.63
C VAL A 263 7.35 19.36 22.32
N ASP A 264 8.06 19.79 21.29
CA ASP A 264 8.08 21.21 20.87
C ASP A 264 6.96 21.55 19.90
N ARG A 265 6.27 20.54 19.35
CA ARG A 265 5.21 20.65 18.34
C ARG A 265 5.69 21.37 17.08
N THR A 266 6.88 21.00 16.63
CA THR A 266 7.51 21.61 15.46
C THR A 266 7.87 20.53 14.43
N TYR A 267 7.98 20.95 13.17
CA TYR A 267 8.47 20.13 12.07
C TYR A 267 9.87 20.59 11.68
N ARG A 268 10.73 19.68 11.26
CA ARG A 268 12.09 20.00 10.85
C ARG A 268 12.42 19.41 9.49
N PHE A 269 12.86 20.27 8.56
CA PHE A 269 13.61 19.84 7.39
C PHE A 269 15.09 19.81 7.74
N GLY A 270 15.63 18.59 7.87
CA GLY A 270 17.04 18.38 8.24
C GLY A 270 17.98 18.80 7.13
N LEU A 271 17.62 18.57 5.88
CA LEU A 271 18.42 18.97 4.70
C LEU A 271 18.69 20.47 4.65
N GLU A 272 17.70 21.28 5.00
CA GLU A 272 17.77 22.76 4.90
C GLU A 272 18.01 23.43 6.26
N ASP A 273 18.13 22.63 7.35
CA ASP A 273 18.24 23.11 8.75
C ASP A 273 17.15 24.12 9.13
N LYS A 274 15.91 23.84 8.70
CA LYS A 274 14.73 24.67 8.95
C LYS A 274 13.77 24.01 9.91
N THR A 275 13.27 24.78 10.89
CA THR A 275 12.24 24.36 11.82
C THR A 275 10.99 25.20 11.62
N PHE A 276 9.82 24.56 11.69
CA PHE A 276 8.52 25.15 11.42
C PHE A 276 7.56 24.85 12.56
N THR A 277 6.72 25.78 12.92
CA THR A 277 5.47 25.50 13.64
C THR A 277 4.52 24.69 12.76
N SER A 278 3.46 24.10 13.34
CA SER A 278 2.45 23.37 12.56
C SER A 278 1.82 24.26 11.47
N ASP A 279 1.52 25.51 11.79
CA ASP A 279 0.94 26.45 10.83
C ASP A 279 1.90 26.80 9.67
N GLU A 280 3.17 27.06 9.99
CA GLU A 280 4.19 27.35 8.98
C GLU A 280 4.47 26.14 8.07
N PHE A 281 4.49 24.92 8.65
CA PHE A 281 4.67 23.70 7.86
C PHE A 281 3.48 23.46 6.93
N ALA A 282 2.25 23.66 7.43
CA ALA A 282 1.05 23.62 6.61
C ALA A 282 1.11 24.61 5.44
N ASP A 283 1.63 25.85 5.68
CA ASP A 283 1.80 26.84 4.62
C ASP A 283 2.84 26.43 3.57
N VAL A 284 3.90 25.71 3.97
CA VAL A 284 4.84 25.10 3.01
C VAL A 284 4.12 24.08 2.11
N MET A 285 3.32 23.17 2.68
CA MET A 285 2.54 22.17 1.91
C MET A 285 1.57 22.83 0.93
N ILE A 286 0.89 23.90 1.39
CA ILE A 286 -0.03 24.66 0.56
C ILE A 286 0.73 25.34 -0.59
N SER A 287 1.87 25.96 -0.31
CA SER A 287 2.67 26.67 -1.32
C SER A 287 3.21 25.73 -2.41
N TRP A 288 3.60 24.51 -2.05
CA TRP A 288 4.02 23.51 -3.03
C TRP A 288 2.89 23.10 -3.97
N CYS A 289 1.67 22.91 -3.45
CA CYS A 289 0.50 22.62 -4.28
C CYS A 289 0.06 23.78 -5.18
N GLU A 290 0.43 25.02 -4.84
CA GLU A 290 0.20 26.19 -5.70
C GLU A 290 1.25 26.33 -6.81
N LYS A 291 2.49 25.91 -6.52
CA LYS A 291 3.65 26.05 -7.42
C LYS A 291 3.80 24.89 -8.39
N TYR A 292 3.47 23.68 -7.97
CA TYR A 292 3.70 22.45 -8.73
C TYR A 292 2.38 21.70 -9.02
N PRO A 293 2.31 20.92 -10.10
CA PRO A 293 1.12 20.17 -10.48
C PRO A 293 0.91 18.92 -9.60
N ILE A 294 0.72 19.14 -8.29
CA ILE A 294 0.51 18.09 -7.30
C ILE A 294 -0.97 17.71 -7.33
N VAL A 295 -1.26 16.43 -7.58
CA VAL A 295 -2.62 15.87 -7.59
C VAL A 295 -2.94 15.10 -6.31
N ALA A 296 -1.92 14.57 -5.63
CA ALA A 296 -2.06 13.82 -4.39
C ALA A 296 -0.91 14.11 -3.42
N MET A 297 -1.21 14.07 -2.13
CA MET A 297 -0.25 14.24 -1.05
C MET A 297 -0.60 13.30 0.11
N GLU A 298 0.33 12.42 0.44
CA GLU A 298 0.24 11.48 1.55
C GLU A 298 0.94 12.06 2.76
N ASP A 299 0.31 11.90 3.92
CA ASP A 299 0.77 12.33 5.24
C ASP A 299 1.47 13.70 5.28
N PRO A 300 0.78 14.78 4.80
CA PRO A 300 1.35 16.14 4.80
C PRO A 300 1.61 16.72 6.19
N MET A 301 0.99 16.15 7.21
CA MET A 301 1.13 16.53 8.61
C MET A 301 1.28 15.26 9.46
N ALA A 302 1.81 15.39 10.67
CA ALA A 302 1.99 14.27 11.59
C ALA A 302 0.65 13.60 11.97
N ASP A 303 0.68 12.31 12.31
CA ASP A 303 -0.47 11.46 12.64
C ASP A 303 -1.24 11.90 13.89
N THR A 304 -0.65 12.79 14.70
CA THR A 304 -1.24 13.40 15.89
C THR A 304 -1.67 14.84 15.69
N ASP A 305 -1.23 15.51 14.61
CA ASP A 305 -1.53 16.92 14.33
C ASP A 305 -2.81 17.10 13.52
N TRP A 306 -3.95 16.74 14.10
CA TRP A 306 -5.26 16.83 13.46
C TRP A 306 -5.65 18.25 13.03
N ASP A 307 -5.18 19.28 13.72
CA ASP A 307 -5.47 20.68 13.39
C ASP A 307 -4.67 21.12 12.15
N GLY A 308 -3.41 20.72 12.05
CA GLY A 308 -2.59 20.90 10.86
C GLY A 308 -3.19 20.21 9.64
N TRP A 309 -3.61 18.94 9.78
CA TRP A 309 -4.33 18.21 8.75
C TRP A 309 -5.58 18.95 8.28
N LYS A 310 -6.38 19.42 9.22
CA LYS A 310 -7.60 20.16 8.90
C LYS A 310 -7.32 21.47 8.18
N ARG A 311 -6.23 22.18 8.55
CA ARG A 311 -5.81 23.40 7.89
C ARG A 311 -5.46 23.14 6.42
N VAL A 312 -4.57 22.19 6.13
CA VAL A 312 -4.15 21.84 4.77
C VAL A 312 -5.34 21.37 3.95
N TYR A 313 -6.14 20.44 4.49
CA TYR A 313 -7.31 19.90 3.82
C TYR A 313 -8.37 20.97 3.51
N SER A 314 -8.62 21.89 4.45
CA SER A 314 -9.59 22.99 4.23
C SER A 314 -9.17 23.92 3.11
N ALA A 315 -7.85 24.13 2.93
CA ALA A 315 -7.31 24.98 1.87
C ALA A 315 -7.35 24.29 0.50
N LEU A 316 -7.07 23.00 0.42
CA LEU A 316 -6.73 22.32 -0.83
C LEU A 316 -7.53 21.06 -1.13
N GLY A 317 -8.30 20.51 -0.19
CA GLY A 317 -8.97 19.21 -0.32
C GLY A 317 -10.00 19.12 -1.47
N ARG A 318 -10.34 20.24 -2.12
CA ARG A 318 -11.15 20.26 -3.34
C ARG A 318 -10.33 20.15 -4.62
N ARG A 319 -9.00 20.29 -4.56
CA ARG A 319 -8.07 20.29 -5.70
C ARG A 319 -7.00 19.19 -5.60
N VAL A 320 -6.74 18.69 -4.39
CA VAL A 320 -5.67 17.72 -4.12
C VAL A 320 -6.25 16.54 -3.33
N GLN A 321 -5.86 15.33 -3.67
CA GLN A 321 -6.14 14.14 -2.88
C GLN A 321 -5.21 14.12 -1.66
N PHE A 322 -5.79 14.09 -0.47
CA PHE A 322 -5.05 13.94 0.79
C PHE A 322 -5.21 12.53 1.32
N ILE A 323 -4.10 11.78 1.32
CA ILE A 323 -4.03 10.37 1.67
C ILE A 323 -3.48 10.26 3.08
N GLY A 324 -4.21 9.59 3.98
CA GLY A 324 -3.69 9.26 5.31
C GLY A 324 -3.13 7.85 5.31
N ASP A 325 -1.81 7.71 5.58
CA ASP A 325 -1.12 6.46 5.87
C ASP A 325 -0.93 6.29 7.38
N ASP A 326 0.06 6.94 7.98
CA ASP A 326 0.29 6.92 9.43
C ASP A 326 -0.90 7.48 10.22
N LEU A 327 -1.59 8.47 9.63
CA LEU A 327 -2.80 9.02 10.22
C LEU A 327 -3.86 7.94 10.47
N PHE A 328 -4.00 6.96 9.58
CA PHE A 328 -5.07 5.97 9.63
C PHE A 328 -4.61 4.54 9.89
N THR A 329 -3.42 4.16 9.47
CA THR A 329 -2.83 2.81 9.62
C THR A 329 -3.79 1.68 9.23
N THR A 330 -4.59 1.88 8.18
CA THR A 330 -5.66 0.96 7.74
C THR A 330 -6.67 0.61 8.86
N ASN A 331 -6.68 1.38 9.96
CA ASN A 331 -7.49 1.13 11.16
C ASN A 331 -8.85 1.81 11.06
N ILE A 332 -9.92 1.02 11.09
CA ILE A 332 -11.31 1.47 10.96
C ILE A 332 -11.67 2.56 11.98
N ARG A 333 -11.17 2.48 13.21
CA ARG A 333 -11.46 3.48 14.24
C ARG A 333 -10.85 4.83 13.88
N ARG A 334 -9.59 4.82 13.42
CA ARG A 334 -8.90 6.05 13.01
C ARG A 334 -9.52 6.64 11.73
N ILE A 335 -9.87 5.78 10.75
CA ILE A 335 -10.58 6.21 9.53
C ILE A 335 -11.90 6.91 9.90
N LYS A 336 -12.72 6.34 10.80
CA LYS A 336 -13.95 6.98 11.29
C LYS A 336 -13.67 8.36 11.92
N THR A 337 -12.64 8.45 12.75
CA THR A 337 -12.23 9.73 13.35
C THR A 337 -11.86 10.75 12.29
N GLY A 338 -11.11 10.35 11.25
CA GLY A 338 -10.75 11.24 10.15
C GLY A 338 -11.95 11.73 9.34
N ILE A 339 -12.90 10.83 9.07
CA ILE A 339 -14.17 11.16 8.40
C ILE A 339 -14.97 12.18 9.23
N GLU A 340 -15.13 11.93 10.54
CA GLU A 340 -15.84 12.83 11.46
C GLU A 340 -15.18 14.22 11.54
N LYS A 341 -13.86 14.26 11.50
CA LYS A 341 -13.09 15.53 11.54
C LYS A 341 -13.03 16.23 10.19
N GLY A 342 -13.23 15.52 9.07
CA GLY A 342 -13.14 16.07 7.71
C GLY A 342 -11.75 16.57 7.39
N VAL A 343 -10.75 15.69 7.46
CA VAL A 343 -9.33 16.06 7.36
C VAL A 343 -8.62 15.46 6.14
N ALA A 344 -9.24 14.51 5.45
CA ALA A 344 -8.70 13.82 4.28
C ALA A 344 -9.81 13.46 3.30
N ASN A 345 -9.46 12.89 2.15
CA ASN A 345 -10.39 12.35 1.16
C ASN A 345 -9.90 11.01 0.57
N ALA A 346 -8.83 10.45 1.13
CA ALA A 346 -8.31 9.14 0.75
C ALA A 346 -7.60 8.46 1.93
N VAL A 347 -7.51 7.12 1.85
CA VAL A 347 -6.85 6.27 2.86
C VAL A 347 -5.88 5.36 2.15
N LEU A 348 -4.64 5.32 2.65
CA LEU A 348 -3.69 4.29 2.23
C LEU A 348 -4.05 2.96 2.89
N ILE A 349 -4.11 1.90 2.10
CA ILE A 349 -4.54 0.57 2.53
C ILE A 349 -3.37 -0.39 2.46
N LYS A 350 -2.88 -0.81 3.60
CA LYS A 350 -1.77 -1.76 3.75
C LYS A 350 -2.21 -2.96 4.60
N LEU A 351 -2.23 -4.16 4.00
CA LEU A 351 -2.68 -5.39 4.66
C LEU A 351 -2.01 -5.64 6.02
N ASN A 352 -0.70 -5.43 6.11
CA ASN A 352 0.05 -5.74 7.33
C ASN A 352 -0.12 -4.70 8.45
N GLN A 353 -0.60 -3.48 8.15
CA GLN A 353 -0.91 -2.47 9.17
C GLN A 353 -2.09 -2.90 10.06
N ILE A 354 -3.01 -3.68 9.51
CA ILE A 354 -4.17 -4.17 10.24
C ILE A 354 -4.13 -5.69 10.49
N GLY A 355 -3.51 -6.48 9.59
CA GLY A 355 -3.11 -7.85 9.83
C GLY A 355 -4.07 -8.95 9.39
N THR A 356 -5.20 -8.64 8.73
CA THR A 356 -6.08 -9.62 8.08
C THR A 356 -6.67 -9.12 6.78
N VAL A 357 -7.05 -10.04 5.88
CA VAL A 357 -7.78 -9.73 4.65
C VAL A 357 -9.16 -9.16 4.96
N THR A 358 -9.86 -9.71 5.95
CA THR A 358 -11.20 -9.24 6.36
C THR A 358 -11.17 -7.80 6.83
N GLU A 359 -10.31 -7.42 7.78
CA GLU A 359 -10.23 -6.05 8.27
C GLU A 359 -9.78 -5.07 7.18
N THR A 360 -8.89 -5.52 6.28
CA THR A 360 -8.47 -4.71 5.13
C THR A 360 -9.65 -4.41 4.19
N LEU A 361 -10.47 -5.41 3.86
CA LEU A 361 -11.66 -5.21 3.03
C LEU A 361 -12.72 -4.34 3.74
N GLU A 362 -12.85 -4.45 5.08
CA GLU A 362 -13.70 -3.56 5.88
C GLU A 362 -13.22 -2.10 5.81
N ALA A 363 -11.90 -1.86 5.91
CA ALA A 363 -11.32 -0.52 5.78
C ALA A 363 -11.57 0.08 4.39
N ILE A 364 -11.37 -0.69 3.32
CA ILE A 364 -11.69 -0.26 1.94
C ILE A 364 -13.17 0.08 1.80
N ARG A 365 -14.06 -0.77 2.32
CA ARG A 365 -15.50 -0.53 2.27
C ARG A 365 -15.89 0.76 2.99
N LEU A 366 -15.41 0.96 4.22
CA LEU A 366 -15.67 2.17 5.00
C LEU A 366 -15.18 3.44 4.28
N THR A 367 -13.98 3.39 3.72
CA THR A 367 -13.40 4.50 2.95
C THR A 367 -14.31 4.89 1.79
N ARG A 368 -14.79 3.91 1.02
CA ARG A 368 -15.69 4.17 -0.13
C ARG A 368 -17.08 4.65 0.29
N GLU A 369 -17.63 4.12 1.39
CA GLU A 369 -18.94 4.57 1.93
C GLU A 369 -18.91 6.03 2.39
N ALA A 370 -17.74 6.52 2.81
CA ALA A 370 -17.53 7.94 3.13
C ALA A 370 -17.35 8.83 1.89
N GLY A 371 -17.34 8.26 0.67
CA GLY A 371 -17.04 8.99 -0.57
C GLY A 371 -15.56 9.25 -0.78
N TRP A 372 -14.69 8.63 0.01
CA TRP A 372 -13.23 8.73 -0.09
C TRP A 372 -12.64 7.64 -1.01
N LEU A 373 -11.41 7.84 -1.46
CA LEU A 373 -10.69 6.88 -2.30
C LEU A 373 -9.75 5.99 -1.47
N PRO A 374 -9.84 4.66 -1.59
CA PRO A 374 -8.80 3.78 -1.07
C PRO A 374 -7.64 3.69 -2.07
N VAL A 375 -6.41 3.83 -1.58
CA VAL A 375 -5.17 3.61 -2.33
C VAL A 375 -4.52 2.34 -1.77
N VAL A 376 -4.56 1.24 -2.51
CA VAL A 376 -3.91 0.00 -2.07
C VAL A 376 -2.40 0.16 -2.19
N SER A 377 -1.66 -0.23 -1.15
CA SER A 377 -0.22 0.04 -1.12
C SER A 377 0.61 -1.17 -0.69
N ALA A 378 1.82 -1.24 -1.25
CA ALA A 378 2.93 -2.07 -0.80
C ALA A 378 3.58 -1.51 0.47
N ARG A 379 4.64 -2.18 0.91
CA ARG A 379 5.56 -1.68 1.96
C ARG A 379 6.98 -1.51 1.38
N SER A 380 7.86 -0.84 2.12
CA SER A 380 9.28 -0.71 1.74
C SER A 380 9.99 -2.06 1.66
N GLY A 381 9.72 -2.99 2.58
CA GLY A 381 10.14 -4.39 2.50
C GLY A 381 9.06 -5.26 1.88
N GLU A 382 9.24 -5.65 0.63
CA GLU A 382 8.31 -6.49 -0.13
C GLU A 382 8.91 -7.86 -0.44
N THR A 383 8.03 -8.78 -0.80
CA THR A 383 8.36 -10.09 -1.36
C THR A 383 7.90 -10.15 -2.81
N GLU A 384 8.03 -11.30 -3.46
CA GLU A 384 7.51 -11.54 -4.82
C GLU A 384 5.97 -11.64 -4.85
N ASP A 385 5.32 -11.71 -3.70
CA ASP A 385 3.85 -11.86 -3.60
C ASP A 385 3.13 -10.64 -4.20
N ALA A 386 2.22 -10.89 -5.13
CA ALA A 386 1.43 -9.87 -5.81
C ALA A 386 -0.01 -9.76 -5.26
N PHE A 387 -0.27 -10.18 -4.02
CA PHE A 387 -1.60 -10.16 -3.42
C PHE A 387 -2.27 -8.78 -3.52
N ILE A 388 -1.52 -7.71 -3.32
CA ILE A 388 -2.05 -6.34 -3.36
C ILE A 388 -2.58 -5.94 -4.75
N SER A 389 -2.00 -6.46 -5.83
CA SER A 389 -2.52 -6.23 -7.20
C SER A 389 -3.89 -6.86 -7.38
N HIS A 390 -4.06 -8.09 -6.88
CA HIS A 390 -5.36 -8.76 -6.85
C HIS A 390 -6.36 -8.03 -5.95
N LEU A 391 -5.93 -7.57 -4.76
CA LEU A 391 -6.76 -6.82 -3.83
C LEU A 391 -7.26 -5.51 -4.43
N ALA A 392 -6.38 -4.76 -5.11
CA ALA A 392 -6.74 -3.48 -5.75
C ALA A 392 -7.83 -3.66 -6.81
N VAL A 393 -7.69 -4.69 -7.66
CA VAL A 393 -8.70 -4.99 -8.70
C VAL A 393 -9.95 -5.59 -8.08
N ALA A 394 -9.84 -6.54 -7.14
CA ALA A 394 -10.97 -7.18 -6.48
C ALA A 394 -11.91 -6.18 -5.81
N SER A 395 -11.34 -5.20 -5.12
CA SER A 395 -12.08 -4.16 -4.42
C SER A 395 -12.50 -2.99 -5.30
N ASN A 396 -12.04 -2.94 -6.58
CA ASN A 396 -12.16 -1.76 -7.44
C ASN A 396 -11.64 -0.50 -6.72
N ALA A 397 -10.49 -0.59 -6.06
CA ALA A 397 -9.91 0.53 -5.31
C ALA A 397 -9.61 1.74 -6.21
N GLY A 398 -9.16 1.47 -7.42
CA GLY A 398 -8.89 2.48 -8.45
C GLY A 398 -7.49 3.07 -8.41
N GLN A 399 -6.73 2.88 -7.32
CA GLN A 399 -5.35 3.34 -7.19
C GLN A 399 -4.47 2.27 -6.54
N LEU A 400 -3.17 2.28 -6.92
CA LEU A 400 -2.17 1.34 -6.41
C LEU A 400 -0.81 2.04 -6.29
N LYS A 401 -0.22 2.03 -5.08
CA LYS A 401 1.12 2.52 -4.77
C LYS A 401 2.02 1.32 -4.46
N VAL A 402 3.16 1.15 -5.17
CA VAL A 402 4.04 -0.03 -4.98
C VAL A 402 5.50 0.37 -4.74
N GLY A 403 5.89 1.53 -5.17
CA GLY A 403 7.26 2.01 -5.26
C GLY A 403 7.62 2.34 -6.71
N ALA A 404 8.89 2.22 -7.10
CA ALA A 404 9.38 2.67 -8.39
C ALA A 404 9.15 1.69 -9.54
N PHE A 405 9.58 2.11 -10.73
CA PHE A 405 9.59 1.30 -11.94
C PHE A 405 10.92 0.54 -12.09
N ALA A 406 11.38 -0.02 -10.97
CA ALA A 406 12.59 -0.83 -10.85
C ALA A 406 12.42 -1.84 -9.71
N ARG A 407 13.36 -2.78 -9.57
CA ARG A 407 13.36 -3.90 -8.62
C ARG A 407 12.26 -4.94 -8.89
N SER A 408 12.64 -6.22 -8.86
CA SER A 408 11.77 -7.33 -9.27
C SER A 408 10.51 -7.48 -8.42
N GLU A 409 10.61 -7.24 -7.12
CA GLU A 409 9.46 -7.32 -6.20
C GLU A 409 8.41 -6.22 -6.47
N ARG A 410 8.82 -5.05 -6.97
CA ARG A 410 7.91 -3.98 -7.42
C ARG A 410 7.30 -4.34 -8.77
N MET A 411 8.17 -4.72 -9.73
CA MET A 411 7.73 -5.12 -11.06
C MET A 411 6.78 -6.33 -11.03
N ALA A 412 6.91 -7.24 -10.06
CA ALA A 412 5.97 -8.36 -9.88
C ALA A 412 4.52 -7.87 -9.75
N LYS A 413 4.29 -6.80 -8.96
CA LYS A 413 2.96 -6.21 -8.73
C LYS A 413 2.45 -5.49 -9.98
N TRP A 414 3.29 -4.67 -10.62
CA TRP A 414 2.93 -3.98 -11.86
C TRP A 414 2.59 -4.95 -12.99
N ASN A 415 3.40 -5.99 -13.17
CA ASN A 415 3.18 -7.04 -14.15
C ASN A 415 1.91 -7.86 -13.86
N GLU A 416 1.58 -8.05 -12.56
CA GLU A 416 0.36 -8.80 -12.21
C GLU A 416 -0.90 -8.05 -12.60
N VAL A 417 -0.95 -6.72 -12.49
CA VAL A 417 -2.09 -5.94 -12.99
C VAL A 417 -2.26 -6.10 -14.51
N LEU A 418 -1.15 -6.18 -15.29
CA LEU A 418 -1.22 -6.48 -16.73
C LEU A 418 -1.82 -7.88 -16.98
N ARG A 419 -1.43 -8.90 -16.20
CA ARG A 419 -1.98 -10.26 -16.31
C ARG A 419 -3.46 -10.29 -15.96
N ILE A 420 -3.87 -9.58 -14.91
CA ILE A 420 -5.28 -9.42 -14.51
C ILE A 420 -6.07 -8.73 -15.62
N GLY A 421 -5.55 -7.64 -16.18
CA GLY A 421 -6.18 -6.94 -17.31
C GLY A 421 -6.39 -7.85 -18.51
N ARG A 422 -5.37 -8.66 -18.85
CA ARG A 422 -5.49 -9.67 -19.91
C ARG A 422 -6.54 -10.75 -19.59
N ALA A 423 -6.62 -11.21 -18.36
CA ALA A 423 -7.61 -12.20 -17.93
C ALA A 423 -9.05 -11.65 -17.95
N LEU A 424 -9.23 -10.37 -17.64
CA LEU A 424 -10.52 -9.68 -17.70
C LEU A 424 -10.97 -9.43 -19.15
N GLY A 425 -10.03 -9.22 -20.09
CA GLY A 425 -10.34 -8.90 -21.49
C GLY A 425 -11.25 -7.66 -21.60
N GLU A 426 -12.34 -7.77 -22.30
CA GLU A 426 -13.31 -6.67 -22.50
C GLU A 426 -14.02 -6.18 -21.22
N LYS A 427 -13.94 -6.95 -20.13
CA LYS A 427 -14.47 -6.53 -18.83
C LYS A 427 -13.55 -5.57 -18.09
N ALA A 428 -12.27 -5.50 -18.46
CA ALA A 428 -11.33 -4.59 -17.84
C ALA A 428 -11.77 -3.14 -18.03
N ARG A 429 -11.77 -2.38 -16.95
CA ARG A 429 -12.02 -0.94 -16.94
C ARG A 429 -10.80 -0.21 -16.45
N PHE A 430 -10.59 0.97 -16.96
CA PHE A 430 -9.55 1.88 -16.51
C PHE A 430 -10.09 3.30 -16.50
N GLU A 431 -9.98 4.01 -15.40
CA GLU A 431 -10.47 5.38 -15.27
C GLU A 431 -9.38 6.42 -15.51
N GLY A 432 -8.11 6.04 -15.36
CA GLY A 432 -7.00 6.99 -15.45
C GLY A 432 -7.17 8.14 -14.46
N GLY A 433 -6.77 9.33 -14.85
CA GLY A 433 -6.91 10.54 -14.02
C GLY A 433 -8.35 10.90 -13.64
N ARG A 434 -9.37 10.33 -14.32
CA ARG A 434 -10.77 10.55 -13.95
C ARG A 434 -11.14 9.99 -12.58
N ILE A 435 -10.31 9.12 -11.99
CA ILE A 435 -10.53 8.63 -10.62
C ILE A 435 -10.62 9.80 -9.63
N PHE A 436 -9.85 10.85 -9.86
CA PHE A 436 -9.84 12.06 -9.02
C PHE A 436 -11.12 12.87 -9.11
N ASP A 437 -11.93 12.74 -10.18
CA ASP A 437 -13.22 13.43 -10.33
C ASP A 437 -14.22 13.03 -9.25
N ARG A 438 -13.98 11.90 -8.59
CA ARG A 438 -14.83 11.41 -7.52
C ARG A 438 -14.71 12.21 -6.22
N ILE A 439 -13.56 12.87 -6.02
CA ILE A 439 -13.24 13.61 -4.78
C ILE A 439 -12.84 15.06 -5.01
N LEU A 440 -12.34 15.40 -6.20
CA LEU A 440 -11.91 16.77 -6.55
C LEU A 440 -13.01 17.48 -7.32
N VAL A 441 -13.34 18.71 -6.92
CA VAL A 441 -14.43 19.49 -7.50
C VAL A 441 -13.91 20.70 -8.27
N ASP A 442 -12.77 21.26 -7.83
CA ASP A 442 -12.11 22.41 -8.43
C ASP A 442 -10.82 21.93 -9.13
N LYS A 443 -10.84 21.90 -10.48
CA LYS A 443 -9.70 21.48 -11.31
C LYS A 443 -9.01 22.67 -11.98
#